data_c2886ee1493a04a541fcbd14fe91e61c
#
_entry.id   c2886ee1493a04a541fcbd14fe91e61c
#
_cell.length_a   1.000
_cell.length_b   1.000
_cell.length_c   1.000
_cell.angle_alpha   90.00
_cell.angle_beta   90.00
_cell.angle_gamma   90.00
#
_symmetry.space_group_name_H-M   'P 1'
#
loop_
_entity.id
_entity.type
_entity.pdbx_description
1 polymer ?
#
loop_
_entity_poly.entity_id
_entity_poly.type
_entity_poly.pdbx_seq_one_letter_code
_entity_poly.pdbx_strand_id
1 'polypeptide(L)'
;MKKLFIMAMLVVSTATAFAQDALKTILKSKDYSEAKSLLTSNLSTLTAEQKAKAYNKLVELSMVKVKKEKDIMSANQLAKQFGQGKEEPVDNAGMYAALANALKDAMECDKYDNMPNDKGKVAPKYHKSNQTKLWLDRVHLISAGQDASDKNDNKTAFENYALYVESGVAPLFADMDKSSVPDTYLSEVARVAGVIAYQDKDYDTANKYIDVALGDTATYKDALSLKMLVMQQQMKTHEDSVKCLTEFEKLYAKDSNNETIFTNLATIYGQLGMKDKQAAFIQQRLTAMPNDFMALAVKGQAEMNESKWDEAIADFKKAAAVKDDALVLTWLGFCLTNKAADLANVADQKPLVEETKDCLEKARQLDPNQKRANWRYLLYRTYYNLYGENDARTKELAQ
;
A
#
# COMPACT_ATOMS: atom_id res chain seq x y z
N MET A 1 44.78 -6.68 43.53
CA MET A 1 43.55 -5.84 43.40
C MET A 1 43.84 -4.36 43.08
N LYS A 2 44.67 -3.64 43.80
CA LYS A 2 44.96 -2.22 43.50
C LYS A 2 45.54 -1.97 42.10
N LYS A 3 46.43 -2.83 41.56
CA LYS A 3 47.00 -2.70 40.22
C LYS A 3 45.98 -2.93 39.08
N LEU A 4 44.99 -3.80 39.27
CA LEU A 4 43.91 -4.03 38.34
C LEU A 4 42.93 -2.79 38.31
N PHE A 5 42.66 -2.18 39.45
CA PHE A 5 41.85 -0.98 39.56
C PHE A 5 42.49 0.23 38.89
N ILE A 6 43.81 0.40 39.02
CA ILE A 6 44.56 1.47 38.38
C ILE A 6 44.61 1.27 36.86
N MET A 7 44.78 0.03 36.38
CA MET A 7 44.74 -0.27 34.96
C MET A 7 43.36 -0.06 34.33
N ALA A 8 42.27 -0.43 35.03
CA ALA A 8 40.91 -0.14 34.60
C ALA A 8 40.61 1.37 34.56
N MET A 9 41.06 2.14 35.54
CA MET A 9 40.90 3.61 35.52
C MET A 9 41.71 4.27 34.40
N LEU A 10 42.91 3.78 34.08
CA LEU A 10 43.70 4.31 32.97
C LEU A 10 43.10 4.02 31.61
N VAL A 11 42.51 2.85 31.40
CA VAL A 11 41.80 2.48 30.15
C VAL A 11 40.54 3.30 29.97
N VAL A 12 39.78 3.53 31.04
CA VAL A 12 38.58 4.39 30.99
C VAL A 12 38.92 5.85 30.73
N SER A 13 40.00 6.37 31.34
CA SER A 13 40.42 7.77 31.14
C SER A 13 40.97 8.05 29.74
N THR A 14 41.66 7.07 29.12
CA THR A 14 42.13 7.21 27.73
C THR A 14 40.96 7.10 26.74
N ALA A 15 40.02 6.18 26.92
CA ALA A 15 38.87 6.06 26.05
C ALA A 15 37.96 7.32 26.05
N THR A 16 37.75 7.94 27.22
CA THR A 16 37.01 9.19 27.35
C THR A 16 37.70 10.37 26.71
N ALA A 17 39.03 10.44 26.79
CA ALA A 17 39.84 11.51 26.14
C ALA A 17 39.77 11.38 24.61
N PHE A 18 39.92 10.17 24.06
CA PHE A 18 39.76 9.92 22.61
C PHE A 18 38.38 10.26 22.10
N ALA A 19 37.30 9.86 22.82
CA ALA A 19 35.92 10.20 22.47
C ALA A 19 35.68 11.72 22.45
N GLN A 20 36.25 12.45 23.39
CA GLN A 20 36.10 13.89 23.48
C GLN A 20 36.85 14.61 22.35
N ASP A 21 38.06 14.15 21.97
CA ASP A 21 38.82 14.70 20.86
C ASP A 21 38.16 14.38 19.50
N ALA A 22 37.62 13.17 19.32
CA ALA A 22 36.85 12.81 18.15
C ALA A 22 35.60 13.70 17.99
N LEU A 23 34.82 13.89 19.05
CA LEU A 23 33.65 14.77 19.02
C LEU A 23 34.05 16.21 18.69
N LYS A 24 35.12 16.75 19.30
CA LYS A 24 35.61 18.09 19.03
C LYS A 24 36.01 18.29 17.56
N THR A 25 36.62 17.28 16.94
CA THR A 25 36.96 17.29 15.52
C THR A 25 35.72 17.28 14.63
N ILE A 26 34.74 16.42 14.92
CA ILE A 26 33.46 16.38 14.21
C ILE A 26 32.77 17.75 14.24
N LEU A 27 32.70 18.36 15.43
CA LEU A 27 32.00 19.64 15.64
C LEU A 27 32.69 20.81 14.95
N LYS A 28 34.00 20.73 14.71
CA LYS A 28 34.79 21.77 14.00
C LYS A 28 34.70 21.62 12.48
N SER A 29 34.37 20.44 11.97
CA SER A 29 34.30 20.23 10.52
C SER A 29 33.25 21.15 9.89
N LYS A 30 33.55 21.63 8.69
CA LYS A 30 32.67 22.42 7.83
C LYS A 30 32.15 21.61 6.65
N ASP A 31 32.69 20.41 6.46
CA ASP A 31 32.29 19.47 5.41
C ASP A 31 31.47 18.33 5.97
N TYR A 32 30.34 18.05 5.33
CA TYR A 32 29.40 16.98 5.75
C TYR A 32 30.06 15.60 5.67
N SER A 33 30.75 15.31 4.56
CA SER A 33 31.31 13.97 4.31
C SER A 33 32.45 13.66 5.28
N GLU A 34 33.28 14.64 5.57
CA GLU A 34 34.33 14.55 6.58
C GLU A 34 33.71 14.29 7.97
N ALA A 35 32.76 15.11 8.38
CA ALA A 35 32.08 14.98 9.68
C ALA A 35 31.37 13.63 9.84
N LYS A 36 30.71 13.15 8.78
CA LYS A 36 29.99 11.85 8.75
C LYS A 36 30.97 10.69 8.88
N SER A 37 32.09 10.72 8.15
CA SER A 37 33.12 9.70 8.21
C SER A 37 33.74 9.63 9.62
N LEU A 38 34.08 10.79 10.20
CA LEU A 38 34.61 10.88 11.57
C LEU A 38 33.61 10.34 12.61
N LEU A 39 32.32 10.68 12.48
CA LEU A 39 31.27 10.15 13.36
C LEU A 39 31.18 8.63 13.23
N THR A 40 31.08 8.10 12.00
CA THR A 40 30.96 6.67 11.75
C THR A 40 32.11 5.88 12.35
N SER A 41 33.35 6.36 12.16
CA SER A 41 34.56 5.69 12.67
C SER A 41 34.65 5.70 14.20
N ASN A 42 34.01 6.65 14.86
CA ASN A 42 34.10 6.81 16.32
C ASN A 42 32.75 6.48 17.04
N LEU A 43 31.74 6.00 16.33
CA LEU A 43 30.38 5.86 16.88
C LEU A 43 30.33 4.99 18.14
N SER A 44 31.12 3.91 18.19
CA SER A 44 31.16 2.99 19.35
C SER A 44 31.77 3.60 20.61
N THR A 45 32.59 4.64 20.46
CA THR A 45 33.30 5.28 21.60
C THR A 45 32.51 6.44 22.20
N LEU A 46 31.55 7.01 21.46
CA LEU A 46 30.77 8.18 21.89
C LEU A 46 29.62 7.78 22.82
N THR A 47 29.36 8.59 23.85
CA THR A 47 28.16 8.48 24.68
C THR A 47 26.89 8.87 23.91
N ALA A 48 25.71 8.54 24.41
CA ALA A 48 24.44 8.92 23.78
C ALA A 48 24.35 10.45 23.55
N GLU A 49 24.68 11.26 24.54
CA GLU A 49 24.68 12.73 24.42
C GLU A 49 25.68 13.22 23.37
N GLN A 50 26.87 12.61 23.30
CA GLN A 50 27.88 12.95 22.30
C GLN A 50 27.43 12.56 20.88
N LYS A 51 26.77 11.41 20.72
CA LYS A 51 26.18 10.98 19.45
C LYS A 51 25.08 11.93 19.00
N ALA A 52 24.15 12.29 19.88
CA ALA A 52 23.10 13.27 19.57
C ALA A 52 23.71 14.59 19.10
N LYS A 53 24.72 15.10 19.78
CA LYS A 53 25.42 16.33 19.40
C LYS A 53 26.12 16.22 18.05
N ALA A 54 26.78 15.10 17.77
CA ALA A 54 27.46 14.85 16.52
C ALA A 54 26.47 14.72 15.34
N TYR A 55 25.38 13.98 15.50
CA TYR A 55 24.32 13.89 14.49
C TYR A 55 23.65 15.24 14.25
N ASN A 56 23.37 16.04 15.30
CA ASN A 56 22.84 17.39 15.11
C ASN A 56 23.79 18.27 14.30
N LYS A 57 25.10 18.13 14.49
CA LYS A 57 26.10 18.84 13.65
C LYS A 57 25.97 18.45 12.17
N LEU A 58 25.73 17.18 11.85
CA LEU A 58 25.48 16.72 10.48
C LEU A 58 24.20 17.33 9.89
N VAL A 59 23.14 17.40 10.69
CA VAL A 59 21.90 18.10 10.30
C VAL A 59 22.18 19.54 9.94
N GLU A 60 22.92 20.26 10.78
CA GLU A 60 23.28 21.68 10.54
C GLU A 60 24.06 21.85 9.23
N LEU A 61 25.08 21.01 8.98
CA LEU A 61 25.87 21.05 7.76
C LEU A 61 25.04 20.80 6.50
N SER A 62 24.15 19.81 6.54
CA SER A 62 23.24 19.53 5.43
C SER A 62 22.27 20.68 5.18
N MET A 63 21.71 21.26 6.25
CA MET A 63 20.73 22.35 6.13
C MET A 63 21.36 23.66 5.61
N VAL A 64 22.65 23.86 5.71
CA VAL A 64 23.35 24.98 5.02
C VAL A 64 23.15 24.90 3.51
N LYS A 65 23.34 23.72 2.91
CA LYS A 65 23.12 23.49 1.47
C LYS A 65 21.65 23.67 1.10
N VAL A 66 20.73 23.06 1.86
CA VAL A 66 19.29 23.18 1.64
C VAL A 66 18.86 24.64 1.66
N LYS A 67 19.28 25.39 2.67
CA LYS A 67 18.95 26.81 2.79
C LYS A 67 19.46 27.61 1.60
N LYS A 68 20.71 27.41 1.20
CA LYS A 68 21.31 28.12 0.06
C LYS A 68 20.48 27.96 -1.21
N GLU A 69 20.11 26.74 -1.56
CA GLU A 69 19.36 26.48 -2.79
C GLU A 69 17.91 27.01 -2.69
N LYS A 70 17.27 26.95 -1.53
CA LYS A 70 15.95 27.57 -1.29
C LYS A 70 16.01 29.09 -1.41
N ASP A 71 17.05 29.74 -0.93
CA ASP A 71 17.25 31.19 -1.09
C ASP A 71 17.37 31.55 -2.58
N ILE A 72 18.08 30.75 -3.39
CA ILE A 72 18.17 30.93 -4.86
C ILE A 72 16.77 30.72 -5.50
N MET A 73 16.04 29.67 -5.13
CA MET A 73 14.68 29.43 -5.65
C MET A 73 13.76 30.61 -5.36
N SER A 74 13.80 31.14 -4.15
CA SER A 74 13.01 32.30 -3.74
C SER A 74 13.37 33.56 -4.52
N ALA A 75 14.66 33.81 -4.73
CA ALA A 75 15.15 34.94 -5.52
C ALA A 75 14.71 34.82 -7.00
N ASN A 76 14.78 33.62 -7.59
CA ASN A 76 14.34 33.36 -8.94
C ASN A 76 12.81 33.58 -9.10
N GLN A 77 12.03 33.14 -8.11
CA GLN A 77 10.59 33.37 -8.10
C GLN A 77 10.24 34.86 -8.06
N LEU A 78 10.92 35.64 -7.23
CA LEU A 78 10.73 37.09 -7.17
C LEU A 78 11.15 37.78 -8.49
N ALA A 79 12.29 37.36 -9.06
CA ALA A 79 12.75 37.89 -10.36
C ALA A 79 11.71 37.65 -11.47
N LYS A 80 11.10 36.45 -11.51
CA LYS A 80 10.00 36.14 -12.45
C LYS A 80 8.76 36.99 -12.20
N GLN A 81 8.37 37.12 -10.94
CA GLN A 81 7.14 37.86 -10.57
C GLN A 81 7.23 39.35 -10.89
N PHE A 82 8.38 39.97 -10.70
CA PHE A 82 8.57 41.40 -10.90
C PHE A 82 9.23 41.75 -12.25
N GLY A 83 9.60 40.74 -13.06
CA GLY A 83 10.27 40.95 -14.34
C GLY A 83 11.66 41.60 -14.20
N GLN A 84 12.29 41.52 -13.03
CA GLN A 84 13.56 42.14 -12.72
C GLN A 84 14.52 41.12 -12.08
N GLY A 85 15.77 41.17 -12.50
CA GLY A 85 16.81 40.31 -11.99
C GLY A 85 17.21 39.16 -12.94
N LYS A 86 18.30 38.49 -12.66
CA LYS A 86 18.79 37.33 -13.41
C LYS A 86 18.54 36.07 -12.59
N GLU A 87 17.94 35.08 -13.23
CA GLU A 87 17.77 33.76 -12.60
C GLU A 87 19.13 33.08 -12.45
N GLU A 88 19.34 32.52 -11.28
CA GLU A 88 20.51 31.68 -10.97
C GLU A 88 20.15 30.18 -11.05
N PRO A 89 21.08 29.32 -11.51
CA PRO A 89 20.83 27.89 -11.54
C PRO A 89 20.69 27.33 -10.12
N VAL A 90 19.65 26.51 -9.90
CA VAL A 90 19.40 25.78 -8.64
C VAL A 90 19.99 24.41 -8.75
N ASP A 91 20.78 23.98 -7.77
CA ASP A 91 21.25 22.61 -7.63
C ASP A 91 20.19 21.77 -6.88
N ASN A 92 19.09 21.44 -7.56
CA ASN A 92 18.01 20.63 -6.99
C ASN A 92 18.52 19.29 -6.49
N ALA A 93 19.34 18.57 -7.26
CA ALA A 93 19.84 17.25 -6.89
C ALA A 93 20.70 17.31 -5.60
N GLY A 94 21.60 18.30 -5.51
CA GLY A 94 22.39 18.51 -4.30
C GLY A 94 21.55 18.94 -3.10
N MET A 95 20.50 19.74 -3.31
CA MET A 95 19.54 20.12 -2.26
C MET A 95 18.78 18.90 -1.74
N TYR A 96 18.25 18.07 -2.63
CA TYR A 96 17.49 16.87 -2.25
C TYR A 96 18.37 15.87 -1.47
N ALA A 97 19.60 15.63 -1.95
CA ALA A 97 20.53 14.77 -1.25
C ALA A 97 20.89 15.31 0.15
N ALA A 98 21.12 16.61 0.26
CA ALA A 98 21.39 17.25 1.56
C ALA A 98 20.18 17.14 2.50
N LEU A 99 18.95 17.35 2.01
CA LEU A 99 17.74 17.21 2.82
C LEU A 99 17.53 15.77 3.29
N ALA A 100 17.73 14.79 2.40
CA ALA A 100 17.65 13.38 2.75
C ALA A 100 18.65 13.01 3.85
N ASN A 101 19.87 13.51 3.76
CA ASN A 101 20.89 13.35 4.79
C ASN A 101 20.47 14.02 6.12
N ALA A 102 19.97 15.25 6.05
CA ALA A 102 19.50 15.99 7.23
C ALA A 102 18.39 15.23 7.98
N LEU A 103 17.42 14.67 7.26
CA LEU A 103 16.33 13.91 7.86
C LEU A 103 16.81 12.60 8.50
N LYS A 104 17.65 11.83 7.80
CA LYS A 104 18.23 10.59 8.35
C LYS A 104 19.07 10.88 9.60
N ASP A 105 19.90 11.90 9.56
CA ASP A 105 20.74 12.27 10.69
C ASP A 105 19.94 12.88 11.84
N ALA A 106 18.83 13.58 11.56
CA ALA A 106 17.94 14.10 12.59
C ALA A 106 17.17 12.99 13.32
N MET A 107 16.73 11.95 12.61
CA MET A 107 16.10 10.78 13.24
C MET A 107 17.09 10.01 14.13
N GLU A 108 18.35 9.85 13.69
CA GLU A 108 19.39 9.27 14.54
C GLU A 108 19.76 10.18 15.72
N CYS A 109 19.81 11.50 15.49
CA CYS A 109 19.99 12.47 16.57
C CYS A 109 18.89 12.32 17.64
N ASP A 110 17.64 12.28 17.22
CA ASP A 110 16.49 12.16 18.08
C ASP A 110 16.49 10.89 18.93
N LYS A 111 16.87 9.77 18.34
CA LYS A 111 17.04 8.49 19.02
C LYS A 111 18.01 8.59 20.21
N TYR A 112 19.15 9.21 20.00
CA TYR A 112 20.17 9.37 21.06
C TYR A 112 19.84 10.52 22.01
N ASP A 113 19.19 11.59 21.56
CA ASP A 113 18.80 12.76 22.36
C ASP A 113 17.71 12.40 23.39
N ASN A 114 16.89 11.37 23.07
CA ASN A 114 15.86 10.84 23.97
C ASN A 114 16.36 9.70 24.89
N MET A 115 17.68 9.38 24.87
CA MET A 115 18.24 8.43 25.83
C MET A 115 18.49 9.10 27.19
N PRO A 116 18.37 8.37 28.31
CA PRO A 116 18.72 8.88 29.62
C PRO A 116 20.20 9.32 29.67
N ASN A 117 20.47 10.47 30.25
CA ASN A 117 21.83 10.93 30.54
C ASN A 117 22.43 10.15 31.75
N ASP A 118 23.68 10.45 32.10
CA ASP A 118 24.40 9.81 33.23
C ASP A 118 23.68 9.92 34.59
N LYS A 119 22.70 10.83 34.72
CA LYS A 119 21.84 11.01 35.91
C LYS A 119 20.49 10.27 35.78
N GLY A 120 20.31 9.47 34.74
CA GLY A 120 19.06 8.75 34.44
C GLY A 120 17.91 9.64 33.95
N LYS A 121 18.16 10.91 33.61
CA LYS A 121 17.14 11.87 33.18
C LYS A 121 17.12 11.97 31.64
N VAL A 122 15.94 11.87 31.04
CA VAL A 122 15.68 12.20 29.64
C VAL A 122 15.45 13.70 29.51
N ALA A 123 16.27 14.39 28.73
CA ALA A 123 16.18 15.83 28.51
C ALA A 123 16.70 16.18 27.10
N PRO A 124 15.87 15.97 26.06
CA PRO A 124 16.28 16.17 24.68
C PRO A 124 16.58 17.65 24.41
N LYS A 125 17.71 17.90 23.72
CA LYS A 125 18.21 19.25 23.42
C LYS A 125 17.92 19.67 21.99
N TYR A 126 17.84 18.72 21.06
CA TYR A 126 17.77 18.96 19.61
C TYR A 126 16.41 18.63 19.00
N HIS A 127 15.59 17.84 19.68
CA HIS A 127 14.29 17.35 19.22
C HIS A 127 13.41 18.46 18.59
N LYS A 128 13.01 19.46 19.37
CA LYS A 128 12.11 20.55 18.89
C LYS A 128 12.74 21.39 17.79
N SER A 129 14.04 21.66 17.89
CA SER A 129 14.77 22.44 16.88
C SER A 129 14.80 21.69 15.52
N ASN A 130 15.05 20.39 15.53
CA ASN A 130 15.07 19.58 14.30
C ASN A 130 13.65 19.38 13.72
N GLN A 131 12.63 19.21 14.56
CA GLN A 131 11.24 19.23 14.12
C GLN A 131 10.92 20.48 13.31
N THR A 132 11.16 21.64 13.89
CA THR A 132 10.83 22.94 13.26
C THR A 132 11.61 23.15 11.95
N LYS A 133 12.88 22.75 11.91
CA LYS A 133 13.72 22.92 10.72
C LYS A 133 13.31 22.04 9.55
N LEU A 134 12.82 20.81 9.82
CA LEU A 134 12.74 19.78 8.80
C LEU A 134 11.31 19.48 8.34
N TRP A 135 10.30 19.73 9.20
CA TRP A 135 8.94 19.30 8.90
C TRP A 135 8.42 19.77 7.54
N LEU A 136 8.47 21.06 7.29
CA LEU A 136 7.98 21.64 6.04
C LEU A 136 8.90 21.32 4.85
N ASP A 137 10.19 21.21 5.09
CA ASP A 137 11.15 20.96 4.01
C ASP A 137 11.05 19.52 3.47
N ARG A 138 10.44 18.57 4.22
CA ARG A 138 10.20 17.21 3.77
C ARG A 138 9.50 17.13 2.41
N VAL A 139 8.65 18.11 2.08
CA VAL A 139 7.92 18.16 0.79
C VAL A 139 8.87 18.11 -0.42
N HIS A 140 10.09 18.61 -0.31
CA HIS A 140 11.06 18.54 -1.39
C HIS A 140 11.52 17.10 -1.73
N LEU A 141 11.31 16.12 -0.83
CA LEU A 141 11.51 14.71 -1.16
C LEU A 141 10.46 14.19 -2.16
N ILE A 142 9.26 14.75 -2.14
CA ILE A 142 8.24 14.44 -3.15
C ILE A 142 8.71 14.90 -4.52
N SER A 143 9.21 16.13 -4.60
CA SER A 143 9.80 16.66 -5.85
C SER A 143 11.01 15.84 -6.32
N ALA A 144 11.87 15.42 -5.38
CA ALA A 144 12.99 14.55 -5.68
C ALA A 144 12.57 13.19 -6.25
N GLY A 145 11.51 12.59 -5.66
CA GLY A 145 10.91 11.37 -6.15
C GLY A 145 10.29 11.53 -7.54
N GLN A 146 9.60 12.65 -7.77
CA GLN A 146 9.01 12.96 -9.08
C GLN A 146 10.09 13.16 -10.15
N ASP A 147 11.12 13.97 -9.87
CA ASP A 147 12.24 14.18 -10.79
C ASP A 147 12.98 12.89 -11.17
N ALA A 148 13.04 11.93 -10.24
CA ALA A 148 13.61 10.61 -10.49
C ALA A 148 12.66 9.74 -11.34
N SER A 149 11.36 9.75 -11.02
CA SER A 149 10.33 9.02 -11.78
C SER A 149 10.27 9.49 -13.23
N ASP A 150 10.36 10.78 -13.48
CA ASP A 150 10.36 11.36 -14.84
C ASP A 150 11.58 10.90 -15.67
N LYS A 151 12.66 10.49 -15.00
CA LYS A 151 13.85 9.91 -15.59
C LYS A 151 13.83 8.38 -15.65
N ASN A 152 12.72 7.75 -15.24
CA ASN A 152 12.57 6.31 -15.06
C ASN A 152 13.57 5.69 -14.06
N ASP A 153 14.05 6.47 -13.10
CA ASP A 153 14.86 6.00 -11.97
C ASP A 153 13.95 5.64 -10.79
N ASN A 154 13.27 4.50 -10.92
CA ASN A 154 12.32 4.02 -9.90
C ASN A 154 12.98 3.80 -8.54
N LYS A 155 14.26 3.42 -8.52
CA LYS A 155 14.99 3.21 -7.27
C LYS A 155 15.14 4.50 -6.49
N THR A 156 15.67 5.55 -7.13
CA THR A 156 15.84 6.87 -6.48
C THR A 156 14.47 7.49 -6.15
N ALA A 157 13.46 7.29 -7.01
CA ALA A 157 12.09 7.73 -6.73
C ALA A 157 11.56 7.07 -5.45
N PHE A 158 11.66 5.75 -5.36
CA PHE A 158 11.24 5.00 -4.17
C PHE A 158 11.98 5.45 -2.91
N GLU A 159 13.31 5.58 -2.96
CA GLU A 159 14.11 5.99 -1.80
C GLU A 159 13.66 7.35 -1.23
N ASN A 160 13.31 8.31 -2.09
CA ASN A 160 12.82 9.63 -1.67
C ASN A 160 11.39 9.58 -1.12
N TYR A 161 10.47 8.89 -1.79
CA TYR A 161 9.10 8.71 -1.30
C TYR A 161 9.07 7.93 0.02
N ALA A 162 9.85 6.85 0.12
CA ALA A 162 10.00 6.07 1.34
C ALA A 162 10.49 6.94 2.50
N LEU A 163 11.54 7.74 2.29
CA LEU A 163 12.06 8.62 3.33
C LEU A 163 11.05 9.70 3.74
N TYR A 164 10.28 10.25 2.79
CA TYR A 164 9.19 11.17 3.09
C TYR A 164 8.18 10.54 4.04
N VAL A 165 7.71 9.33 3.73
CA VAL A 165 6.72 8.62 4.54
C VAL A 165 7.30 8.21 5.89
N GLU A 166 8.47 7.60 5.91
CA GLU A 166 9.13 7.13 7.14
C GLU A 166 9.42 8.26 8.10
N SER A 167 9.91 9.39 7.58
CA SER A 167 10.13 10.58 8.42
C SER A 167 8.81 11.12 8.99
N GLY A 168 7.70 11.12 8.23
CA GLY A 168 6.39 11.62 8.67
C GLY A 168 5.78 10.85 9.85
N VAL A 169 6.12 9.58 9.99
CA VAL A 169 5.67 8.71 11.09
C VAL A 169 6.75 8.45 12.14
N ALA A 170 7.94 9.04 11.97
CA ALA A 170 9.05 8.86 12.89
C ALA A 170 8.80 9.49 14.28
N PRO A 171 9.42 8.95 15.34
CA PRO A 171 9.34 9.53 16.70
C PRO A 171 9.69 11.01 16.76
N LEU A 172 10.64 11.47 15.94
CA LEU A 172 11.03 12.88 15.81
C LEU A 172 9.83 13.80 15.59
N PHE A 173 8.79 13.36 14.85
CA PHE A 173 7.61 14.17 14.54
C PHE A 173 6.32 13.66 15.21
N ALA A 174 6.42 12.72 16.15
CA ALA A 174 5.25 12.10 16.76
C ALA A 174 4.42 13.06 17.64
N ASP A 175 5.10 13.98 18.34
CA ASP A 175 4.49 14.93 19.27
C ASP A 175 4.22 16.33 18.64
N MET A 176 4.30 16.44 17.31
CA MET A 176 3.93 17.67 16.61
C MET A 176 2.41 17.84 16.57
N ASP A 177 1.96 19.09 16.70
CA ASP A 177 0.58 19.44 16.38
C ASP A 177 0.35 19.45 14.86
N LYS A 178 -0.02 18.27 14.35
CA LYS A 178 -0.30 18.08 12.92
C LYS A 178 -1.66 18.67 12.50
N SER A 179 -2.47 19.15 13.44
CA SER A 179 -3.74 19.84 13.10
C SER A 179 -3.50 21.23 12.53
N SER A 180 -2.46 21.92 13.02
CA SER A 180 -2.05 23.24 12.51
C SER A 180 -1.13 23.16 11.27
N VAL A 181 -0.37 22.08 11.14
CA VAL A 181 0.52 21.84 9.97
C VAL A 181 0.37 20.40 9.50
N PRO A 182 -0.75 20.06 8.81
CA PRO A 182 -1.04 18.69 8.41
C PRO A 182 -0.06 18.19 7.34
N ASP A 183 0.19 16.88 7.39
CA ASP A 183 0.94 16.17 6.34
C ASP A 183 -0.04 15.69 5.25
N THR A 184 -0.47 16.61 4.40
CA THR A 184 -1.53 16.36 3.41
C THR A 184 -1.13 15.36 2.31
N TYR A 185 0.16 15.09 2.15
CA TYR A 185 0.67 14.22 1.09
C TYR A 185 1.07 12.83 1.59
N LEU A 186 1.08 12.60 2.92
CA LEU A 186 1.62 11.38 3.52
C LEU A 186 1.03 10.11 2.91
N SER A 187 -0.29 10.03 2.88
CA SER A 187 -1.01 8.83 2.44
C SER A 187 -0.89 8.60 0.93
N GLU A 188 -0.93 9.67 0.12
CA GLU A 188 -0.74 9.55 -1.33
C GLU A 188 0.69 9.16 -1.70
N VAL A 189 1.70 9.76 -1.06
CA VAL A 189 3.10 9.37 -1.28
C VAL A 189 3.36 7.94 -0.80
N ALA A 190 2.73 7.52 0.30
CA ALA A 190 2.79 6.14 0.75
C ALA A 190 2.17 5.17 -0.27
N ARG A 191 1.01 5.53 -0.86
CA ARG A 191 0.40 4.74 -1.94
C ARG A 191 1.34 4.61 -3.14
N VAL A 192 1.97 5.69 -3.58
CA VAL A 192 2.94 5.67 -4.69
C VAL A 192 4.15 4.80 -4.36
N ALA A 193 4.73 4.93 -3.17
CA ALA A 193 5.82 4.06 -2.71
C ALA A 193 5.41 2.58 -2.71
N GLY A 194 4.17 2.28 -2.26
CA GLY A 194 3.60 0.95 -2.30
C GLY A 194 3.45 0.38 -3.73
N VAL A 195 3.06 1.22 -4.69
CA VAL A 195 2.98 0.84 -6.12
C VAL A 195 4.35 0.48 -6.68
N ILE A 196 5.38 1.28 -6.41
CA ILE A 196 6.76 1.00 -6.89
C ILE A 196 7.26 -0.32 -6.29
N ALA A 197 7.12 -0.51 -4.98
CA ALA A 197 7.53 -1.74 -4.33
C ALA A 197 6.76 -2.98 -4.87
N TYR A 198 5.47 -2.84 -5.18
CA TYR A 198 4.67 -3.88 -5.83
C TYR A 198 5.21 -4.23 -7.22
N GLN A 199 5.58 -3.23 -8.03
CA GLN A 199 6.16 -3.44 -9.37
C GLN A 199 7.50 -4.18 -9.30
N ASP A 200 8.29 -3.89 -8.25
CA ASP A 200 9.55 -4.58 -7.96
C ASP A 200 9.35 -5.97 -7.30
N LYS A 201 8.08 -6.37 -7.07
CA LYS A 201 7.69 -7.62 -6.41
C LYS A 201 8.16 -7.73 -4.95
N ASP A 202 8.52 -6.63 -4.35
CA ASP A 202 8.79 -6.54 -2.91
C ASP A 202 7.47 -6.31 -2.15
N TYR A 203 6.73 -7.39 -1.97
CA TYR A 203 5.37 -7.34 -1.41
C TYR A 203 5.35 -6.95 0.07
N ASP A 204 6.38 -7.27 0.83
CA ASP A 204 6.47 -6.90 2.25
C ASP A 204 6.66 -5.39 2.39
N THR A 205 7.56 -4.83 1.60
CA THR A 205 7.75 -3.38 1.51
C THR A 205 6.50 -2.68 0.96
N ALA A 206 5.86 -3.23 -0.07
CA ALA A 206 4.59 -2.71 -0.60
C ALA A 206 3.52 -2.63 0.51
N ASN A 207 3.33 -3.72 1.26
CA ASN A 207 2.37 -3.77 2.36
C ASN A 207 2.64 -2.69 3.44
N LYS A 208 3.91 -2.48 3.81
CA LYS A 208 4.30 -1.44 4.79
C LYS A 208 3.77 -0.06 4.41
N TYR A 209 3.93 0.34 3.15
CA TYR A 209 3.49 1.66 2.70
C TYR A 209 1.99 1.73 2.41
N ILE A 210 1.40 0.66 1.89
CA ILE A 210 -0.05 0.56 1.70
C ILE A 210 -0.79 0.72 3.04
N ASP A 211 -0.28 0.14 4.13
CA ASP A 211 -0.89 0.25 5.45
C ASP A 211 -0.92 1.71 5.96
N VAL A 212 0.07 2.52 5.60
CA VAL A 212 0.04 3.98 5.85
C VAL A 212 -1.04 4.66 4.98
N ALA A 213 -1.13 4.30 3.70
CA ALA A 213 -2.09 4.87 2.77
C ALA A 213 -3.55 4.53 3.12
N LEU A 214 -3.80 3.38 3.75
CA LEU A 214 -5.12 2.96 4.25
C LEU A 214 -5.62 3.81 5.44
N GLY A 215 -4.77 4.65 6.02
CA GLY A 215 -5.12 5.52 7.13
C GLY A 215 -5.92 6.77 6.73
N ASP A 216 -6.00 7.10 5.45
CA ASP A 216 -6.65 8.30 4.93
C ASP A 216 -7.82 7.97 4.00
N THR A 217 -8.96 8.61 4.23
CA THR A 217 -10.19 8.38 3.45
C THR A 217 -10.03 8.69 1.96
N ALA A 218 -9.20 9.68 1.60
CA ALA A 218 -8.97 10.06 0.21
C ALA A 218 -8.22 9.00 -0.59
N THR A 219 -7.29 8.29 0.04
CA THR A 219 -6.48 7.24 -0.59
C THR A 219 -6.99 5.83 -0.32
N TYR A 220 -7.92 5.67 0.63
CA TYR A 220 -8.38 4.38 1.15
C TYR A 220 -8.77 3.40 0.05
N LYS A 221 -9.60 3.82 -0.90
CA LYS A 221 -10.11 2.94 -1.96
C LYS A 221 -8.99 2.39 -2.85
N ASP A 222 -8.07 3.25 -3.27
CA ASP A 222 -6.97 2.87 -4.15
C ASP A 222 -5.91 2.05 -3.40
N ALA A 223 -5.64 2.42 -2.15
CA ALA A 223 -4.76 1.67 -1.27
C ALA A 223 -5.31 0.27 -0.97
N LEU A 224 -6.62 0.14 -0.72
CA LEU A 224 -7.28 -1.14 -0.52
C LEU A 224 -7.21 -2.02 -1.78
N SER A 225 -7.44 -1.44 -2.95
CA SER A 225 -7.31 -2.17 -4.22
C SER A 225 -5.89 -2.70 -4.42
N LEU A 226 -4.88 -1.87 -4.14
CA LEU A 226 -3.47 -2.28 -4.20
C LEU A 226 -3.15 -3.35 -3.14
N LYS A 227 -3.66 -3.21 -1.92
CA LYS A 227 -3.51 -4.23 -0.85
C LYS A 227 -4.00 -5.60 -1.32
N MET A 228 -5.17 -5.63 -1.94
CA MET A 228 -5.74 -6.86 -2.46
C MET A 228 -4.90 -7.48 -3.58
N LEU A 229 -4.38 -6.66 -4.50
CA LEU A 229 -3.47 -7.15 -5.54
C LEU A 229 -2.20 -7.77 -4.93
N VAL A 230 -1.59 -7.10 -3.96
CA VAL A 230 -0.41 -7.63 -3.24
C VAL A 230 -0.74 -8.96 -2.59
N MET A 231 -1.85 -9.04 -1.85
CA MET A 231 -2.28 -10.25 -1.16
C MET A 231 -2.52 -11.41 -2.14
N GLN A 232 -3.18 -11.15 -3.27
CA GLN A 232 -3.39 -12.16 -4.32
C GLN A 232 -2.07 -12.69 -4.89
N GLN A 233 -1.06 -11.83 -5.08
CA GLN A 233 0.26 -12.25 -5.54
C GLN A 233 1.05 -13.05 -4.49
N GLN A 234 0.76 -12.86 -3.22
CA GLN A 234 1.37 -13.60 -2.12
C GLN A 234 0.72 -14.98 -1.88
N MET A 235 -0.54 -15.20 -2.28
CA MET A 235 -1.26 -16.47 -2.11
C MET A 235 -0.78 -17.55 -3.09
N LYS A 236 0.42 -18.07 -2.89
CA LYS A 236 1.01 -19.13 -3.74
C LYS A 236 0.88 -20.53 -3.14
N THR A 237 0.80 -20.62 -1.83
CA THR A 237 0.67 -21.87 -1.07
C THR A 237 -0.54 -21.81 -0.17
N HIS A 238 -0.95 -22.96 0.38
CA HIS A 238 -2.00 -23.01 1.38
C HIS A 238 -1.64 -22.17 2.63
N GLU A 239 -0.40 -22.21 3.08
CA GLU A 239 0.07 -21.41 4.23
C GLU A 239 -0.02 -19.91 3.94
N ASP A 240 0.38 -19.47 2.74
CA ASP A 240 0.27 -18.08 2.34
C ASP A 240 -1.20 -17.63 2.31
N SER A 241 -2.10 -18.47 1.81
CA SER A 241 -3.54 -18.18 1.78
C SER A 241 -4.13 -18.05 3.18
N VAL A 242 -3.65 -18.85 4.15
CA VAL A 242 -4.07 -18.72 5.57
C VAL A 242 -3.55 -17.41 6.19
N LYS A 243 -2.34 -16.99 5.86
CA LYS A 243 -1.82 -15.68 6.30
C LYS A 243 -2.65 -14.54 5.73
N CYS A 244 -2.94 -14.57 4.43
CA CYS A 244 -3.78 -13.58 3.77
C CYS A 244 -5.20 -13.56 4.35
N LEU A 245 -5.78 -14.72 4.66
CA LEU A 245 -7.09 -14.81 5.30
C LEU A 245 -7.15 -13.96 6.59
N THR A 246 -6.15 -14.08 7.46
CA THR A 246 -6.10 -13.30 8.70
C THR A 246 -6.10 -11.79 8.43
N GLU A 247 -5.40 -11.34 7.41
CA GLU A 247 -5.40 -9.91 7.03
C GLU A 247 -6.74 -9.47 6.43
N PHE A 248 -7.38 -10.29 5.61
CA PHE A 248 -8.73 -10.00 5.10
C PHE A 248 -9.79 -9.95 6.22
N GLU A 249 -9.71 -10.84 7.21
CA GLU A 249 -10.58 -10.80 8.39
C GLU A 249 -10.42 -9.50 9.17
N LYS A 250 -9.18 -8.99 9.32
CA LYS A 250 -8.90 -7.68 9.95
C LYS A 250 -9.47 -6.52 9.14
N LEU A 251 -9.30 -6.55 7.81
CA LEU A 251 -9.87 -5.53 6.92
C LEU A 251 -11.39 -5.51 7.01
N TYR A 252 -12.02 -6.69 6.97
CA TYR A 252 -13.47 -6.82 7.10
C TYR A 252 -14.00 -6.33 8.46
N ALA A 253 -13.27 -6.59 9.54
CA ALA A 253 -13.64 -6.09 10.86
C ALA A 253 -13.64 -4.55 10.95
N LYS A 254 -12.79 -3.87 10.15
CA LYS A 254 -12.75 -2.42 10.07
C LYS A 254 -13.82 -1.83 9.15
N ASP A 255 -14.13 -2.52 8.05
CA ASP A 255 -15.06 -2.06 7.01
C ASP A 255 -15.94 -3.22 6.53
N SER A 256 -16.87 -3.64 7.38
CA SER A 256 -17.78 -4.78 7.13
C SER A 256 -18.79 -4.55 6.01
N ASN A 257 -19.02 -3.29 5.62
CA ASN A 257 -19.92 -2.94 4.54
C ASN A 257 -19.25 -2.98 3.16
N ASN A 258 -17.94 -3.10 3.10
CA ASN A 258 -17.18 -3.09 1.85
C ASN A 258 -17.40 -4.37 1.05
N GLU A 259 -18.08 -4.24 -0.09
CA GLU A 259 -18.42 -5.37 -0.96
C GLU A 259 -17.19 -6.11 -1.48
N THR A 260 -16.11 -5.37 -1.77
CA THR A 260 -14.89 -5.96 -2.32
C THR A 260 -14.17 -6.81 -1.26
N ILE A 261 -14.08 -6.32 -0.02
CA ILE A 261 -13.50 -7.11 1.09
C ILE A 261 -14.35 -8.33 1.35
N PHE A 262 -15.69 -8.17 1.42
CA PHE A 262 -16.62 -9.28 1.62
C PHE A 262 -16.45 -10.37 0.56
N THR A 263 -16.47 -9.99 -0.71
CA THR A 263 -16.37 -10.95 -1.82
C THR A 263 -15.04 -11.71 -1.81
N ASN A 264 -13.93 -11.01 -1.60
CA ASN A 264 -12.61 -11.66 -1.53
C ASN A 264 -12.53 -12.62 -0.32
N LEU A 265 -12.99 -12.20 0.84
CA LEU A 265 -12.95 -13.02 2.05
C LEU A 265 -13.81 -14.29 1.89
N ALA A 266 -15.01 -14.17 1.34
CA ALA A 266 -15.86 -15.32 1.04
C ALA A 266 -15.21 -16.27 0.02
N THR A 267 -14.55 -15.73 -1.00
CA THR A 267 -13.82 -16.52 -2.00
C THR A 267 -12.64 -17.27 -1.37
N ILE A 268 -11.88 -16.62 -0.51
CA ILE A 268 -10.72 -17.24 0.18
C ILE A 268 -11.18 -18.37 1.09
N TYR A 269 -12.29 -18.21 1.83
CA TYR A 269 -12.87 -19.32 2.62
C TYR A 269 -13.17 -20.53 1.73
N GLY A 270 -13.77 -20.32 0.57
CA GLY A 270 -14.06 -21.39 -0.40
C GLY A 270 -12.77 -22.06 -0.94
N GLN A 271 -11.78 -21.29 -1.34
CA GLN A 271 -10.50 -21.78 -1.85
C GLN A 271 -9.73 -22.59 -0.80
N LEU A 272 -9.83 -22.23 0.46
CA LEU A 272 -9.24 -22.97 1.59
C LEU A 272 -10.07 -24.18 2.02
N GLY A 273 -11.19 -24.48 1.36
CA GLY A 273 -12.07 -25.58 1.71
C GLY A 273 -12.87 -25.35 3.01
N MET A 274 -12.90 -24.13 3.53
CA MET A 274 -13.62 -23.75 4.75
C MET A 274 -15.12 -23.50 4.49
N LYS A 275 -15.79 -24.48 3.89
CA LYS A 275 -17.18 -24.36 3.38
C LYS A 275 -18.17 -23.90 4.43
N ASP A 276 -18.11 -24.44 5.65
CA ASP A 276 -19.02 -24.07 6.73
C ASP A 276 -18.82 -22.60 7.15
N LYS A 277 -17.56 -22.13 7.22
CA LYS A 277 -17.25 -20.74 7.48
C LYS A 277 -17.74 -19.83 6.36
N GLN A 278 -17.52 -20.22 5.11
CA GLN A 278 -18.00 -19.49 3.94
C GLN A 278 -19.53 -19.33 3.99
N ALA A 279 -20.25 -20.42 4.20
CA ALA A 279 -21.70 -20.40 4.26
C ALA A 279 -22.22 -19.54 5.42
N ALA A 280 -21.65 -19.69 6.62
CA ALA A 280 -22.02 -18.89 7.78
C ALA A 280 -21.74 -17.40 7.57
N PHE A 281 -20.60 -17.04 6.97
CA PHE A 281 -20.21 -15.69 6.66
C PHE A 281 -21.15 -15.01 5.66
N ILE A 282 -21.50 -15.70 4.58
CA ILE A 282 -22.46 -15.23 3.59
C ILE A 282 -23.85 -15.08 4.21
N GLN A 283 -24.29 -16.08 5.00
CA GLN A 283 -25.59 -16.06 5.66
C GLN A 283 -25.72 -14.91 6.66
N GLN A 284 -24.66 -14.60 7.40
CA GLN A 284 -24.64 -13.45 8.30
C GLN A 284 -24.92 -12.14 7.55
N ARG A 285 -24.29 -11.95 6.38
CA ARG A 285 -24.53 -10.77 5.55
C ARG A 285 -25.96 -10.73 4.98
N LEU A 286 -26.47 -11.87 4.49
CA LEU A 286 -27.84 -11.96 3.98
C LEU A 286 -28.89 -11.79 5.08
N THR A 287 -28.58 -12.13 6.33
CA THR A 287 -29.47 -11.87 7.46
C THR A 287 -29.59 -10.37 7.74
N ALA A 288 -28.49 -9.64 7.63
CA ALA A 288 -28.49 -8.18 7.79
C ALA A 288 -29.05 -7.44 6.55
N MET A 289 -28.76 -7.97 5.35
CA MET A 289 -29.12 -7.39 4.06
C MET A 289 -29.66 -8.48 3.12
N PRO A 290 -30.95 -8.85 3.19
CA PRO A 290 -31.52 -9.99 2.44
C PRO A 290 -31.39 -9.87 0.92
N ASN A 291 -31.31 -8.66 0.39
CA ASN A 291 -31.18 -8.36 -1.03
C ASN A 291 -29.78 -7.85 -1.38
N ASP A 292 -28.73 -8.22 -0.63
CA ASP A 292 -27.35 -7.88 -0.99
C ASP A 292 -26.94 -8.64 -2.25
N PHE A 293 -26.77 -7.91 -3.35
CA PHE A 293 -26.43 -8.48 -4.66
C PHE A 293 -25.17 -9.35 -4.61
N MET A 294 -24.11 -8.85 -3.96
CA MET A 294 -22.83 -9.57 -3.91
C MET A 294 -22.94 -10.84 -3.05
N ALA A 295 -23.65 -10.77 -1.93
CA ALA A 295 -23.84 -11.94 -1.08
C ALA A 295 -24.67 -13.04 -1.77
N LEU A 296 -25.72 -12.65 -2.50
CA LEU A 296 -26.52 -13.59 -3.31
C LEU A 296 -25.67 -14.19 -4.44
N ALA A 297 -24.89 -13.39 -5.15
CA ALA A 297 -24.03 -13.86 -6.23
C ALA A 297 -22.94 -14.83 -5.74
N VAL A 298 -22.27 -14.51 -4.62
CA VAL A 298 -21.23 -15.37 -4.03
C VAL A 298 -21.83 -16.65 -3.45
N LYS A 299 -23.05 -16.59 -2.88
CA LYS A 299 -23.78 -17.77 -2.42
C LYS A 299 -24.08 -18.70 -3.59
N GLY A 300 -24.71 -18.19 -4.64
CA GLY A 300 -25.01 -18.97 -5.85
C GLY A 300 -23.75 -19.55 -6.48
N GLN A 301 -22.61 -18.81 -6.47
CA GLN A 301 -21.34 -19.34 -6.97
C GLN A 301 -20.81 -20.49 -6.10
N ALA A 302 -20.91 -20.41 -4.80
CA ALA A 302 -20.51 -21.50 -3.89
C ALA A 302 -21.36 -22.76 -4.14
N GLU A 303 -22.68 -22.59 -4.28
CA GLU A 303 -23.63 -23.68 -4.58
C GLU A 303 -23.39 -24.28 -5.98
N MET A 304 -23.13 -23.43 -6.98
CA MET A 304 -22.73 -23.85 -8.34
C MET A 304 -21.47 -24.72 -8.32
N ASN A 305 -20.44 -24.33 -7.55
CA ASN A 305 -19.22 -25.09 -7.42
C ASN A 305 -19.43 -26.46 -6.73
N GLU A 306 -20.50 -26.60 -5.96
CA GLU A 306 -20.92 -27.85 -5.34
C GLU A 306 -21.96 -28.65 -6.18
N SER A 307 -22.24 -28.17 -7.41
CA SER A 307 -23.26 -28.75 -8.30
C SER A 307 -24.68 -28.78 -7.70
N LYS A 308 -24.95 -27.88 -6.76
CA LYS A 308 -26.29 -27.66 -6.17
C LYS A 308 -27.09 -26.74 -7.09
N TRP A 309 -27.51 -27.30 -8.24
CA TRP A 309 -28.08 -26.48 -9.33
C TRP A 309 -29.35 -25.73 -8.94
N ASP A 310 -30.23 -26.34 -8.16
CA ASP A 310 -31.53 -25.74 -7.78
C ASP A 310 -31.32 -24.53 -6.86
N GLU A 311 -30.46 -24.67 -5.86
CA GLU A 311 -30.11 -23.61 -4.92
C GLU A 311 -29.41 -22.48 -5.65
N ALA A 312 -28.38 -22.78 -6.46
CA ALA A 312 -27.65 -21.80 -7.23
C ALA A 312 -28.54 -21.00 -8.18
N ILE A 313 -29.46 -21.67 -8.90
CA ILE A 313 -30.42 -21.02 -9.78
C ILE A 313 -31.33 -20.06 -8.96
N ALA A 314 -31.82 -20.51 -7.79
CA ALA A 314 -32.68 -19.68 -6.94
C ALA A 314 -31.95 -18.41 -6.48
N ASP A 315 -30.69 -18.51 -6.05
CA ASP A 315 -29.95 -17.36 -5.53
C ASP A 315 -29.41 -16.45 -6.66
N PHE A 316 -29.03 -17.01 -7.81
CA PHE A 316 -28.71 -16.16 -8.99
C PHE A 316 -29.94 -15.42 -9.52
N LYS A 317 -31.12 -16.02 -9.50
CA LYS A 317 -32.39 -15.34 -9.85
C LYS A 317 -32.68 -14.17 -8.91
N LYS A 318 -32.47 -14.36 -7.61
CA LYS A 318 -32.60 -13.26 -6.63
C LYS A 318 -31.60 -12.17 -6.90
N ALA A 319 -30.32 -12.53 -7.16
CA ALA A 319 -29.28 -11.55 -7.48
C ALA A 319 -29.64 -10.76 -8.75
N ALA A 320 -30.06 -11.44 -9.83
CA ALA A 320 -30.47 -10.81 -11.08
C ALA A 320 -31.72 -9.91 -10.92
N ALA A 321 -32.59 -10.20 -9.96
CA ALA A 321 -33.73 -9.34 -9.62
C ALA A 321 -33.30 -8.03 -8.92
N VAL A 322 -32.18 -8.05 -8.20
CA VAL A 322 -31.62 -6.84 -7.56
C VAL A 322 -30.91 -5.98 -8.59
N LYS A 323 -30.09 -6.63 -9.44
CA LYS A 323 -29.26 -5.91 -10.42
C LYS A 323 -28.97 -6.81 -11.62
N ASP A 324 -29.15 -6.24 -12.81
CA ASP A 324 -28.70 -6.88 -14.04
C ASP A 324 -27.16 -6.91 -14.12
N ASP A 325 -26.59 -8.12 -14.16
CA ASP A 325 -25.16 -8.31 -14.29
C ASP A 325 -24.85 -9.46 -15.25
N ALA A 326 -24.00 -9.20 -16.24
CA ALA A 326 -23.70 -10.17 -17.29
C ALA A 326 -23.08 -11.46 -16.76
N LEU A 327 -22.24 -11.37 -15.70
CA LEU A 327 -21.56 -12.53 -15.13
C LEU A 327 -22.56 -13.40 -14.36
N VAL A 328 -23.42 -12.80 -13.55
CA VAL A 328 -24.49 -13.51 -12.80
C VAL A 328 -25.45 -14.20 -13.76
N LEU A 329 -25.88 -13.52 -14.82
CA LEU A 329 -26.76 -14.10 -15.84
C LEU A 329 -26.09 -15.26 -16.60
N THR A 330 -24.77 -15.17 -16.82
CA THR A 330 -24.00 -16.26 -17.44
C THR A 330 -23.90 -17.47 -16.52
N TRP A 331 -23.66 -17.27 -15.21
CA TRP A 331 -23.67 -18.35 -14.23
C TRP A 331 -25.06 -18.98 -14.07
N LEU A 332 -26.11 -18.17 -14.07
CA LEU A 332 -27.48 -18.65 -14.06
C LEU A 332 -27.74 -19.55 -15.30
N GLY A 333 -27.36 -19.08 -16.48
CA GLY A 333 -27.48 -19.87 -17.73
C GLY A 333 -26.68 -21.18 -17.67
N PHE A 334 -25.47 -21.13 -17.07
CA PHE A 334 -24.66 -22.33 -16.85
C PHE A 334 -25.36 -23.34 -15.91
N CYS A 335 -25.92 -22.88 -14.78
CA CYS A 335 -26.64 -23.75 -13.85
C CYS A 335 -27.92 -24.35 -14.46
N LEU A 336 -28.67 -23.54 -15.20
CA LEU A 336 -29.87 -24.01 -15.94
C LEU A 336 -29.51 -25.07 -16.99
N THR A 337 -28.41 -24.90 -17.71
CA THR A 337 -27.91 -25.88 -18.69
C THR A 337 -27.56 -27.21 -18.03
N ASN A 338 -26.83 -27.17 -16.89
CA ASN A 338 -26.45 -28.40 -16.18
C ASN A 338 -27.69 -29.09 -15.57
N LYS A 339 -28.60 -28.33 -14.97
CA LYS A 339 -29.87 -28.88 -14.46
C LYS A 339 -30.69 -29.54 -15.60
N ALA A 340 -30.78 -28.92 -16.77
CA ALA A 340 -31.45 -29.51 -17.92
C ALA A 340 -30.81 -30.84 -18.36
N ALA A 341 -29.46 -30.91 -18.34
CA ALA A 341 -28.75 -32.14 -18.70
C ALA A 341 -28.99 -33.31 -17.73
N ASP A 342 -29.33 -33.03 -16.46
CA ASP A 342 -29.63 -34.05 -15.46
C ASP A 342 -31.06 -34.63 -15.65
N LEU A 343 -31.94 -34.01 -16.47
CA LEU A 343 -33.29 -34.46 -16.72
C LEU A 343 -33.32 -35.48 -17.87
N ALA A 344 -33.97 -36.59 -17.62
CA ALA A 344 -34.12 -37.64 -18.64
C ALA A 344 -35.13 -37.32 -19.77
N ASN A 345 -36.11 -36.44 -19.49
CA ASN A 345 -37.18 -36.13 -20.44
C ASN A 345 -36.91 -34.79 -21.15
N VAL A 346 -36.86 -34.81 -22.47
CA VAL A 346 -36.65 -33.62 -23.31
C VAL A 346 -37.75 -32.56 -23.13
N ALA A 347 -38.98 -32.96 -22.83
CA ALA A 347 -40.06 -32.02 -22.58
C ALA A 347 -39.81 -31.19 -21.30
N ASP A 348 -39.19 -31.77 -20.27
CA ASP A 348 -38.85 -31.10 -19.03
C ASP A 348 -37.56 -30.23 -19.17
N GLN A 349 -36.67 -30.56 -20.12
CA GLN A 349 -35.49 -29.79 -20.44
C GLN A 349 -35.83 -28.47 -21.13
N LYS A 350 -36.83 -28.46 -22.01
CA LYS A 350 -37.18 -27.34 -22.89
C LYS A 350 -37.37 -26.00 -22.16
N PRO A 351 -38.15 -25.91 -21.06
CA PRO A 351 -38.30 -24.64 -20.31
C PRO A 351 -36.98 -24.10 -19.77
N LEU A 352 -36.08 -24.98 -19.31
CA LEU A 352 -34.77 -24.57 -18.79
C LEU A 352 -33.85 -24.06 -19.90
N VAL A 353 -33.89 -24.67 -21.08
CA VAL A 353 -33.09 -24.24 -22.24
C VAL A 353 -33.60 -22.90 -22.78
N GLU A 354 -34.91 -22.65 -22.79
CA GLU A 354 -35.47 -21.34 -23.16
C GLU A 354 -35.07 -20.27 -22.16
N GLU A 355 -35.13 -20.54 -20.86
CA GLU A 355 -34.71 -19.62 -19.83
C GLU A 355 -33.17 -19.35 -19.92
N THR A 356 -32.36 -20.38 -20.22
CA THR A 356 -30.91 -20.24 -20.50
C THR A 356 -30.68 -19.25 -21.63
N LYS A 357 -31.40 -19.38 -22.75
CA LYS A 357 -31.35 -18.47 -23.86
C LYS A 357 -31.56 -17.02 -23.43
N ASP A 358 -32.69 -16.79 -22.73
CA ASP A 358 -33.08 -15.44 -22.30
C ASP A 358 -32.03 -14.80 -21.38
N CYS A 359 -31.46 -15.57 -20.45
CA CYS A 359 -30.37 -15.11 -19.57
C CYS A 359 -29.11 -14.76 -20.37
N LEU A 360 -28.71 -15.61 -21.31
CA LEU A 360 -27.46 -15.43 -22.06
C LEU A 360 -27.58 -14.33 -23.13
N GLU A 361 -28.74 -14.16 -23.76
CA GLU A 361 -29.02 -13.03 -24.64
C GLU A 361 -28.92 -11.69 -23.88
N LYS A 362 -29.47 -11.64 -22.67
CA LYS A 362 -29.35 -10.48 -21.81
C LYS A 362 -27.89 -10.25 -21.35
N ALA A 363 -27.14 -11.30 -21.02
CA ALA A 363 -25.72 -11.22 -20.71
C ALA A 363 -24.91 -10.66 -21.91
N ARG A 364 -25.22 -11.10 -23.14
CA ARG A 364 -24.64 -10.57 -24.38
C ARG A 364 -24.89 -9.07 -24.57
N GLN A 365 -26.10 -8.62 -24.27
CA GLN A 365 -26.46 -7.19 -24.35
C GLN A 365 -25.66 -6.34 -23.36
N LEU A 366 -25.45 -6.85 -22.13
CA LEU A 366 -24.73 -6.15 -21.06
C LEU A 366 -23.20 -6.16 -21.23
N ASP A 367 -22.67 -7.21 -21.83
CA ASP A 367 -21.21 -7.38 -22.05
C ASP A 367 -20.93 -7.95 -23.45
N PRO A 368 -21.19 -7.19 -24.52
CA PRO A 368 -21.09 -7.70 -25.90
C PRO A 368 -19.66 -8.14 -26.27
N ASN A 369 -18.65 -7.58 -25.63
CA ASN A 369 -17.24 -7.88 -25.90
C ASN A 369 -16.65 -8.93 -24.95
N GLN A 370 -17.45 -9.57 -24.12
CA GLN A 370 -17.02 -10.60 -23.15
C GLN A 370 -15.86 -10.16 -22.24
N LYS A 371 -15.88 -8.91 -21.81
CA LYS A 371 -14.84 -8.38 -20.92
C LYS A 371 -14.92 -8.97 -19.50
N ARG A 372 -16.11 -9.37 -19.08
CA ARG A 372 -16.39 -9.89 -17.72
C ARG A 372 -17.07 -11.26 -17.73
N ALA A 373 -17.87 -11.58 -18.77
CA ALA A 373 -18.73 -12.76 -18.81
C ALA A 373 -18.50 -13.56 -20.10
N ASN A 374 -18.13 -14.83 -19.97
CA ASN A 374 -17.89 -15.70 -21.12
C ASN A 374 -19.19 -16.41 -21.54
N TRP A 375 -20.19 -15.63 -22.00
CA TRP A 375 -21.52 -16.10 -22.39
C TRP A 375 -21.57 -16.77 -23.77
N ARG A 376 -20.63 -16.45 -24.70
CA ARG A 376 -20.73 -16.80 -26.13
C ARG A 376 -20.87 -18.29 -26.39
N TYR A 377 -20.00 -19.09 -25.80
CA TYR A 377 -20.00 -20.53 -26.02
C TYR A 377 -21.29 -21.19 -25.47
N LEU A 378 -21.76 -20.75 -24.31
CA LEU A 378 -23.01 -21.25 -23.74
C LEU A 378 -24.21 -20.88 -24.62
N LEU A 379 -24.27 -19.65 -25.10
CA LEU A 379 -25.32 -19.18 -25.99
C LEU A 379 -25.31 -19.90 -27.35
N TYR A 380 -24.11 -20.15 -27.91
CA TYR A 380 -23.95 -20.95 -29.09
C TYR A 380 -24.57 -22.36 -28.90
N ARG A 381 -24.22 -23.04 -27.82
CA ARG A 381 -24.76 -24.37 -27.53
C ARG A 381 -26.28 -24.34 -27.33
N THR A 382 -26.79 -23.31 -26.69
CA THR A 382 -28.20 -23.11 -26.46
C THR A 382 -28.98 -22.93 -27.77
N TYR A 383 -28.45 -22.10 -28.67
CA TYR A 383 -29.08 -21.94 -30.00
C TYR A 383 -28.95 -23.20 -30.83
N TYR A 384 -27.85 -23.91 -30.76
CA TYR A 384 -27.71 -25.21 -31.44
C TYR A 384 -28.76 -26.21 -30.99
N ASN A 385 -29.01 -26.29 -29.68
CA ASN A 385 -30.04 -27.20 -29.13
C ASN A 385 -31.47 -26.79 -29.52
N LEU A 386 -31.76 -25.49 -29.57
CA LEU A 386 -33.11 -24.98 -29.85
C LEU A 386 -33.42 -24.94 -31.36
N TYR A 387 -32.47 -24.58 -32.17
CA TYR A 387 -32.72 -24.18 -33.55
C TYR A 387 -31.91 -25.00 -34.59
N GLY A 388 -30.90 -25.76 -34.12
CA GLY A 388 -30.02 -26.56 -34.98
C GLY A 388 -28.83 -25.76 -35.56
N GLU A 389 -27.93 -26.49 -36.20
CA GLU A 389 -26.66 -25.96 -36.75
C GLU A 389 -26.87 -24.91 -37.85
N ASN A 390 -27.91 -25.07 -38.64
CA ASN A 390 -28.16 -24.23 -39.82
C ASN A 390 -28.88 -22.91 -39.54
N ASP A 391 -29.34 -22.68 -38.31
CA ASP A 391 -29.96 -21.42 -37.92
C ASP A 391 -28.97 -20.26 -37.98
N ALA A 392 -29.44 -19.08 -38.40
CA ALA A 392 -28.59 -17.90 -38.55
C ALA A 392 -27.94 -17.45 -37.24
N ARG A 393 -28.66 -17.58 -36.13
CA ARG A 393 -28.19 -17.20 -34.78
C ARG A 393 -27.08 -18.15 -34.30
N THR A 394 -27.20 -19.44 -34.60
CA THR A 394 -26.19 -20.46 -34.32
C THR A 394 -24.91 -20.18 -35.13
N LYS A 395 -25.05 -19.92 -36.43
CA LYS A 395 -23.92 -19.60 -37.31
C LYS A 395 -23.18 -18.31 -36.93
N GLU A 396 -23.90 -17.29 -36.47
CA GLU A 396 -23.30 -16.02 -35.99
C GLU A 396 -22.33 -16.25 -34.84
N LEU A 397 -22.64 -17.17 -33.91
CA LEU A 397 -21.83 -17.43 -32.73
C LEU A 397 -20.74 -18.51 -32.96
N ALA A 398 -20.83 -19.28 -34.04
CA ALA A 398 -19.87 -20.33 -34.38
C ALA A 398 -18.50 -19.78 -34.84
N GLN A 399 -18.43 -18.49 -35.18
CA GLN A 399 -17.20 -17.76 -35.55
C GLN A 399 -16.50 -17.21 -34.30
#